data_55448b6fccf77cf0e0de04d34a5f84d5
#
_entry.id   55448b6fccf77cf0e0de04d34a5f84d5
#
_cell.length_a   1.000
_cell.length_b   1.000
_cell.length_c   1.000
_cell.angle_alpha   90.00
_cell.angle_beta   90.00
_cell.angle_gamma   90.00
#
_symmetry.space_group_name_H-M   'P 1'
#
loop_
_entity.id
_entity.type
_entity.pdbx_description
1 polymer ?
#
loop_
_entity_poly.entity_id
_entity_poly.type
_entity_poly.pdbx_seq_one_letter_code
_entity_poly.pdbx_strand_id
1 'polypeptide(L)'
;MSQTDASVTRAVLENLAARRTSVCRMAAAAHCAVVPVDMGIAGTPVAGVINCRVALGTADFTQGPAMSRAQAVQSIACGIELVQEQKRQGVQMLATGEMGIGNTTTSSAVASVLLGRPVQEMTGRGAGLSDEGLRRKIDAIRRGIVVNRPDAADPLGVLAALGGFDIAGLCGVFLGGALENVPILMDGFISGVAALCAVRLCPAAAKAVFASHVSSEPAARLVLEELDKKPLITANLHLGEGTGAVASLPLWDMALAVYNGCYSFAEGGITPYTPQC
;
A
#
# COMPACT_ATOMS: atom_id res chain seq x y z
N MET A 1 6.52 -20.52 3.20
CA MET A 1 6.05 -19.52 4.19
C MET A 1 4.55 -19.33 4.11
N SER A 2 3.97 -19.16 2.95
CA SER A 2 2.51 -19.06 2.79
C SER A 2 1.86 -20.46 2.87
N GLN A 3 0.65 -20.55 3.45
CA GLN A 3 -0.19 -21.75 3.39
C GLN A 3 -1.07 -21.77 2.13
N THR A 4 -1.15 -20.64 1.42
CA THR A 4 -1.93 -20.48 0.19
C THR A 4 -0.97 -20.58 -1.00
N ASP A 5 -1.38 -21.27 -2.04
CA ASP A 5 -0.61 -21.45 -3.26
C ASP A 5 -0.44 -20.12 -4.02
N ALA A 6 0.73 -19.93 -4.64
CA ALA A 6 1.05 -18.70 -5.39
C ALA A 6 0.16 -18.50 -6.62
N SER A 7 -0.46 -19.57 -7.16
CA SER A 7 -1.41 -19.50 -8.28
C SER A 7 -2.64 -18.62 -7.99
N VAL A 8 -2.99 -18.47 -6.69
CA VAL A 8 -4.09 -17.58 -6.27
C VAL A 8 -3.82 -16.13 -6.69
N THR A 9 -2.58 -15.64 -6.56
CA THR A 9 -2.21 -14.29 -7.02
C THR A 9 -2.49 -14.11 -8.50
N ARG A 10 -2.15 -15.10 -9.32
CA ARG A 10 -2.44 -15.08 -10.77
C ARG A 10 -3.93 -15.08 -11.06
N ALA A 11 -4.68 -15.98 -10.41
CA ALA A 11 -6.13 -16.07 -10.60
C ALA A 11 -6.84 -14.76 -10.24
N VAL A 12 -6.40 -14.09 -9.16
CA VAL A 12 -6.96 -12.78 -8.79
C VAL A 12 -6.60 -11.71 -9.82
N LEU A 13 -5.36 -11.68 -10.35
CA LEU A 13 -4.98 -10.74 -11.40
C LEU A 13 -5.81 -10.92 -12.68
N GLU A 14 -6.03 -12.17 -13.10
CA GLU A 14 -6.88 -12.48 -14.25
C GLU A 14 -8.32 -12.00 -14.05
N ASN A 15 -8.87 -12.18 -12.83
CA ASN A 15 -10.20 -11.67 -12.48
C ASN A 15 -10.22 -10.13 -12.35
N LEU A 16 -9.13 -9.52 -11.90
CA LEU A 16 -8.98 -8.05 -11.85
C LEU A 16 -8.98 -7.48 -13.29
N ALA A 17 -8.22 -8.07 -14.20
CA ALA A 17 -8.22 -7.70 -15.62
C ALA A 17 -9.62 -7.87 -16.24
N ALA A 18 -10.33 -8.95 -15.89
CA ALA A 18 -11.71 -9.21 -16.32
C ALA A 18 -12.77 -8.37 -15.58
N ARG A 19 -12.39 -7.44 -14.69
CA ARG A 19 -13.29 -6.59 -13.91
C ARG A 19 -14.26 -7.34 -13.00
N ARG A 20 -13.85 -8.47 -12.42
CA ARG A 20 -14.70 -9.38 -11.62
C ARG A 20 -14.42 -9.34 -10.11
N THR A 21 -13.32 -8.70 -9.67
CA THR A 21 -12.94 -8.64 -8.25
C THR A 21 -13.81 -7.66 -7.46
N SER A 22 -13.68 -7.70 -6.12
CA SER A 22 -14.42 -6.83 -5.20
C SER A 22 -14.13 -5.36 -5.47
N VAL A 23 -12.86 -4.99 -5.62
CA VAL A 23 -12.49 -3.60 -5.91
C VAL A 23 -13.08 -3.11 -7.23
N CYS A 24 -13.20 -3.98 -8.25
CA CYS A 24 -13.79 -3.58 -9.53
C CYS A 24 -15.28 -3.22 -9.38
N ARG A 25 -16.02 -3.93 -8.52
CA ARG A 25 -17.42 -3.62 -8.24
C ARG A 25 -17.56 -2.33 -7.43
N MET A 26 -16.71 -2.15 -6.43
CA MET A 26 -16.67 -0.93 -5.62
C MET A 26 -16.26 0.28 -6.46
N ALA A 27 -15.24 0.15 -7.31
CA ALA A 27 -14.76 1.19 -8.20
C ALA A 27 -15.86 1.65 -9.19
N ALA A 28 -16.63 0.71 -9.73
CA ALA A 28 -17.78 1.04 -10.57
C ALA A 28 -18.84 1.85 -9.82
N ALA A 29 -19.12 1.51 -8.55
CA ALA A 29 -20.05 2.25 -7.71
C ALA A 29 -19.51 3.62 -7.26
N ALA A 30 -18.19 3.75 -7.10
CA ALA A 30 -17.51 5.01 -6.76
C ALA A 30 -17.07 5.81 -7.99
N HIS A 31 -17.50 5.43 -9.19
CA HIS A 31 -17.19 6.09 -10.46
C HIS A 31 -15.69 6.30 -10.71
N CYS A 32 -14.84 5.36 -10.29
CA CYS A 32 -13.40 5.41 -10.55
C CYS A 32 -12.92 4.22 -11.40
N ALA A 33 -11.79 4.41 -12.07
CA ALA A 33 -11.15 3.37 -12.87
C ALA A 33 -10.27 2.45 -12.00
N VAL A 34 -10.08 1.21 -12.45
CA VAL A 34 -9.09 0.29 -11.87
C VAL A 34 -7.97 0.08 -12.89
N VAL A 35 -6.73 0.25 -12.47
CA VAL A 35 -5.53 0.07 -13.29
C VAL A 35 -4.76 -1.16 -12.75
N PRO A 36 -4.95 -2.35 -13.34
CA PRO A 36 -4.24 -3.54 -12.92
C PRO A 36 -2.78 -3.51 -13.37
N VAL A 37 -1.86 -3.79 -12.44
CA VAL A 37 -0.41 -3.76 -12.64
C VAL A 37 0.20 -5.07 -12.16
N ASP A 38 1.07 -5.67 -12.97
CA ASP A 38 1.83 -6.85 -12.63
C ASP A 38 3.26 -6.46 -12.25
N MET A 39 3.60 -6.60 -10.96
CA MET A 39 4.91 -6.28 -10.41
C MET A 39 5.87 -7.47 -10.37
N GLY A 40 5.44 -8.68 -10.77
CA GLY A 40 6.32 -9.85 -10.77
C GLY A 40 5.60 -11.16 -10.47
N ILE A 41 4.40 -11.35 -10.97
CA ILE A 41 3.66 -12.61 -10.84
C ILE A 41 4.34 -13.71 -11.69
N ALA A 42 4.42 -14.92 -11.13
CA ALA A 42 4.92 -16.08 -11.84
C ALA A 42 4.05 -16.43 -13.06
N GLY A 43 4.67 -16.85 -14.14
CA GLY A 43 4.01 -17.25 -15.38
C GLY A 43 4.01 -16.15 -16.46
N THR A 44 3.19 -16.31 -17.49
CA THR A 44 3.10 -15.39 -18.63
C THR A 44 2.37 -14.10 -18.29
N PRO A 45 2.62 -12.97 -18.97
CA PRO A 45 1.84 -11.74 -18.81
C PRO A 45 0.34 -11.96 -19.03
N VAL A 46 -0.49 -11.19 -18.30
CA VAL A 46 -1.95 -11.22 -18.43
C VAL A 46 -2.39 -10.08 -19.34
N ALA A 47 -3.25 -10.37 -20.31
CA ALA A 47 -3.78 -9.35 -21.22
C ALA A 47 -4.58 -8.28 -20.46
N GLY A 48 -4.43 -7.00 -20.83
CA GLY A 48 -5.10 -5.88 -20.17
C GLY A 48 -4.51 -5.46 -18.83
N VAL A 49 -3.33 -5.99 -18.47
CA VAL A 49 -2.56 -5.65 -17.27
C VAL A 49 -1.28 -4.92 -17.68
N ILE A 50 -0.96 -3.84 -16.99
CA ILE A 50 0.33 -3.14 -17.20
C ILE A 50 1.45 -4.04 -16.68
N ASN A 51 2.44 -4.31 -17.52
CA ASN A 51 3.57 -5.17 -17.17
C ASN A 51 4.72 -4.34 -16.59
N CYS A 52 4.90 -4.40 -15.29
CA CYS A 52 6.00 -3.78 -14.53
C CYS A 52 6.91 -4.83 -13.87
N ARG A 53 6.99 -6.03 -14.44
CA ARG A 53 7.77 -7.13 -13.86
C ARG A 53 9.26 -6.84 -13.86
N VAL A 54 9.86 -6.92 -12.69
CA VAL A 54 11.32 -6.91 -12.52
C VAL A 54 11.87 -8.33 -12.52
N ALA A 55 11.14 -9.26 -11.89
CA ALA A 55 11.43 -10.70 -11.89
C ALA A 55 10.12 -11.47 -11.61
N LEU A 56 10.18 -12.81 -11.67
CA LEU A 56 9.04 -13.71 -11.42
C LEU A 56 8.93 -14.04 -9.91
N GLY A 57 8.59 -13.03 -9.11
CA GLY A 57 8.57 -13.11 -7.65
C GLY A 57 9.94 -12.82 -7.04
N THR A 58 9.96 -12.64 -5.72
CA THR A 58 11.17 -12.45 -4.93
C THR A 58 11.79 -13.77 -4.50
N ALA A 59 13.07 -13.74 -4.09
CA ALA A 59 13.71 -14.86 -3.43
C ALA A 59 13.18 -15.05 -2.00
N ASP A 60 13.51 -16.19 -1.38
CA ASP A 60 13.19 -16.49 0.02
C ASP A 60 14.10 -15.69 0.95
N PHE A 61 13.56 -14.64 1.57
CA PHE A 61 14.32 -13.78 2.47
C PHE A 61 14.85 -14.49 3.73
N THR A 62 14.42 -15.71 4.00
CA THR A 62 15.01 -16.52 5.09
C THR A 62 16.35 -17.17 4.73
N GLN A 63 16.75 -17.08 3.44
CA GLN A 63 18.00 -17.63 2.91
C GLN A 63 18.98 -16.55 2.44
N GLY A 64 18.49 -15.33 2.24
CA GLY A 64 19.24 -14.17 1.73
C GLY A 64 18.29 -13.04 1.39
N PRO A 65 18.73 -11.97 0.70
CA PRO A 65 17.86 -10.86 0.34
C PRO A 65 16.69 -11.29 -0.56
N ALA A 66 15.50 -10.71 -0.33
CA ALA A 66 14.32 -10.93 -1.16
C ALA A 66 14.54 -10.50 -2.63
N MET A 67 15.31 -9.42 -2.82
CA MET A 67 15.68 -8.90 -4.13
C MET A 67 17.00 -8.11 -4.05
N SER A 68 17.64 -7.86 -5.18
CA SER A 68 18.78 -6.93 -5.21
C SER A 68 18.34 -5.48 -5.03
N ARG A 69 19.24 -4.60 -4.57
CA ARG A 69 18.95 -3.15 -4.50
C ARG A 69 18.58 -2.56 -5.87
N ALA A 70 19.20 -3.04 -6.94
CA ALA A 70 18.87 -2.61 -8.30
C ALA A 70 17.42 -2.99 -8.69
N GLN A 71 16.98 -4.19 -8.33
CA GLN A 71 15.59 -4.61 -8.55
C GLN A 71 14.59 -3.80 -7.71
N ALA A 72 14.93 -3.47 -6.46
CA ALA A 72 14.09 -2.59 -5.63
C ALA A 72 13.97 -1.19 -6.25
N VAL A 73 15.08 -0.60 -6.70
CA VAL A 73 15.09 0.70 -7.40
C VAL A 73 14.27 0.63 -8.69
N GLN A 74 14.40 -0.43 -9.49
CA GLN A 74 13.62 -0.60 -10.71
C GLN A 74 12.12 -0.69 -10.43
N SER A 75 11.71 -1.42 -9.38
CA SER A 75 10.30 -1.50 -8.98
C SER A 75 9.76 -0.15 -8.52
N ILE A 76 10.55 0.62 -7.75
CA ILE A 76 10.22 1.98 -7.34
C ILE A 76 10.06 2.89 -8.57
N ALA A 77 10.99 2.82 -9.53
CA ALA A 77 10.93 3.61 -10.76
C ALA A 77 9.64 3.33 -11.55
N CYS A 78 9.25 2.05 -11.69
CA CYS A 78 7.98 1.69 -12.32
C CYS A 78 6.78 2.34 -11.61
N GLY A 79 6.76 2.39 -10.28
CA GLY A 79 5.69 3.05 -9.52
C GLY A 79 5.63 4.56 -9.79
N ILE A 80 6.78 5.23 -9.87
CA ILE A 80 6.86 6.66 -10.23
C ILE A 80 6.34 6.90 -11.64
N GLU A 81 6.80 6.10 -12.62
CA GLU A 81 6.38 6.19 -14.02
C GLU A 81 4.87 5.96 -14.19
N LEU A 82 4.28 5.04 -13.42
CA LEU A 82 2.84 4.82 -13.40
C LEU A 82 2.07 6.09 -12.98
N VAL A 83 2.53 6.79 -11.95
CA VAL A 83 1.88 8.05 -11.51
C VAL A 83 2.02 9.12 -12.59
N GLN A 84 3.19 9.26 -13.21
CA GLN A 84 3.42 10.21 -14.29
C GLN A 84 2.51 9.95 -15.49
N GLU A 85 2.34 8.68 -15.86
CA GLU A 85 1.46 8.30 -16.95
C GLU A 85 -0.01 8.60 -16.63
N GLN A 86 -0.48 8.24 -15.41
CA GLN A 86 -1.85 8.53 -14.99
C GLN A 86 -2.11 10.04 -14.96
N LYS A 87 -1.17 10.84 -14.46
CA LYS A 87 -1.29 12.30 -14.49
C LYS A 87 -1.38 12.85 -15.92
N ARG A 88 -0.58 12.35 -16.87
CA ARG A 88 -0.67 12.74 -18.29
C ARG A 88 -2.03 12.42 -18.90
N GLN A 89 -2.69 11.37 -18.41
CA GLN A 89 -4.07 10.99 -18.78
C GLN A 89 -5.15 11.81 -18.07
N GLY A 90 -4.78 12.80 -17.26
CA GLY A 90 -5.70 13.70 -16.56
C GLY A 90 -6.21 13.19 -15.22
N VAL A 91 -5.63 12.11 -14.68
CA VAL A 91 -5.98 11.61 -13.34
C VAL A 91 -5.50 12.58 -12.28
N GLN A 92 -6.40 13.00 -11.39
CA GLN A 92 -6.15 13.98 -10.34
C GLN A 92 -5.87 13.37 -8.98
N MET A 93 -6.28 12.13 -8.73
CA MET A 93 -6.08 11.38 -7.50
C MET A 93 -5.92 9.90 -7.83
N LEU A 94 -5.05 9.21 -7.09
CA LEU A 94 -4.86 7.78 -7.20
C LEU A 94 -5.16 7.10 -5.86
N ALA A 95 -5.67 5.88 -5.92
CA ALA A 95 -5.82 4.99 -4.79
C ALA A 95 -4.88 3.80 -4.95
N THR A 96 -4.18 3.42 -3.89
CA THR A 96 -3.36 2.21 -3.88
C THR A 96 -4.22 0.98 -3.60
N GLY A 97 -3.79 -0.15 -4.13
CA GLY A 97 -4.32 -1.48 -3.83
C GLY A 97 -3.23 -2.51 -4.13
N GLU A 98 -3.37 -3.68 -3.59
CA GLU A 98 -2.40 -4.75 -3.79
C GLU A 98 -3.07 -6.12 -3.71
N MET A 99 -2.46 -7.09 -4.35
CA MET A 99 -2.76 -8.50 -4.19
C MET A 99 -1.49 -9.32 -4.44
N GLY A 100 -0.98 -9.96 -3.40
CA GLY A 100 0.20 -10.80 -3.48
C GLY A 100 0.24 -11.80 -2.33
N ILE A 101 0.08 -13.09 -2.63
CA ILE A 101 0.15 -14.11 -1.58
C ILE A 101 1.52 -14.07 -0.89
N GLY A 102 1.49 -13.87 0.43
CA GLY A 102 2.68 -13.74 1.28
C GLY A 102 3.10 -12.31 1.59
N ASN A 103 2.53 -11.29 0.96
CA ASN A 103 2.95 -9.89 1.14
C ASN A 103 2.67 -9.31 2.53
N THR A 104 1.71 -9.83 3.29
CA THR A 104 1.59 -9.47 4.71
C THR A 104 2.79 -9.94 5.54
N THR A 105 3.51 -10.99 5.09
CA THR A 105 4.74 -11.45 5.75
C THR A 105 5.90 -10.49 5.50
N THR A 106 6.11 -10.10 4.25
CA THR A 106 7.14 -9.12 3.87
C THR A 106 6.84 -7.75 4.47
N SER A 107 5.58 -7.31 4.48
CA SER A 107 5.17 -6.06 5.13
C SER A 107 5.43 -6.06 6.63
N SER A 108 5.09 -7.14 7.34
CA SER A 108 5.38 -7.26 8.78
C SER A 108 6.89 -7.25 9.05
N ALA A 109 7.70 -7.88 8.19
CA ALA A 109 9.15 -7.89 8.32
C ALA A 109 9.74 -6.48 8.13
N VAL A 110 9.37 -5.79 7.06
CA VAL A 110 9.81 -4.41 6.77
C VAL A 110 9.38 -3.47 7.89
N ALA A 111 8.11 -3.51 8.31
CA ALA A 111 7.59 -2.66 9.38
C ALA A 111 8.28 -2.93 10.73
N SER A 112 8.56 -4.20 11.07
CA SER A 112 9.29 -4.54 12.30
C SER A 112 10.65 -3.85 12.37
N VAL A 113 11.39 -3.86 11.27
CA VAL A 113 12.73 -3.24 11.19
C VAL A 113 12.64 -1.72 11.20
N LEU A 114 11.80 -1.13 10.34
CA LEU A 114 11.71 0.33 10.20
C LEU A 114 11.17 1.02 11.46
N LEU A 115 10.29 0.35 12.21
CA LEU A 115 9.71 0.88 13.45
C LEU A 115 10.45 0.40 14.71
N GLY A 116 11.44 -0.48 14.58
CA GLY A 116 12.18 -1.04 15.72
C GLY A 116 11.26 -1.80 16.70
N ARG A 117 10.21 -2.46 16.20
CA ARG A 117 9.21 -3.15 17.01
C ARG A 117 9.35 -4.66 16.96
N PRO A 118 8.99 -5.37 18.04
CA PRO A 118 9.00 -6.83 18.07
C PRO A 118 8.14 -7.44 16.95
N VAL A 119 8.67 -8.46 16.27
CA VAL A 119 7.97 -9.14 15.16
C VAL A 119 6.57 -9.61 15.52
N GLN A 120 6.37 -10.06 16.77
CA GLN A 120 5.06 -10.54 17.24
C GLN A 120 3.99 -9.45 17.25
N GLU A 121 4.36 -8.20 17.57
CA GLU A 121 3.44 -7.06 17.60
C GLU A 121 3.07 -6.62 16.18
N MET A 122 3.98 -6.84 15.23
CA MET A 122 3.87 -6.38 13.85
C MET A 122 3.24 -7.43 12.92
N THR A 123 2.95 -8.64 13.41
CA THR A 123 2.56 -9.76 12.56
C THR A 123 1.14 -10.23 12.84
N GLY A 124 0.26 -10.07 11.85
CA GLY A 124 -1.10 -10.59 11.86
C GLY A 124 -1.28 -11.88 11.07
N ARG A 125 -2.53 -12.36 11.06
CA ARG A 125 -2.91 -13.62 10.40
C ARG A 125 -2.99 -13.51 8.87
N GLY A 126 -3.00 -12.29 8.33
CA GLY A 126 -3.21 -12.10 6.89
C GLY A 126 -4.51 -12.75 6.42
N ALA A 127 -4.43 -13.59 5.40
CA ALA A 127 -5.58 -14.29 4.82
C ALA A 127 -6.13 -15.45 5.69
N GLY A 128 -6.06 -15.32 7.03
CA GLY A 128 -6.72 -16.27 7.95
C GLY A 128 -5.85 -17.44 8.42
N LEU A 129 -4.56 -17.22 8.66
CA LEU A 129 -3.66 -18.23 9.22
C LEU A 129 -4.17 -18.80 10.56
N SER A 130 -4.00 -20.11 10.76
CA SER A 130 -4.13 -20.77 12.06
C SER A 130 -3.07 -20.25 13.07
N ASP A 131 -3.21 -20.58 14.35
CA ASP A 131 -2.22 -20.22 15.37
C ASP A 131 -0.83 -20.78 15.05
N GLU A 132 -0.78 -22.02 14.55
CA GLU A 132 0.46 -22.63 14.11
C GLU A 132 1.04 -21.93 12.86
N GLY A 133 0.20 -21.55 11.90
CA GLY A 133 0.59 -20.77 10.73
C GLY A 133 1.15 -19.41 11.11
N LEU A 134 0.53 -18.74 12.08
CA LEU A 134 1.01 -17.46 12.60
C LEU A 134 2.39 -17.61 13.30
N ARG A 135 2.57 -18.65 14.10
CA ARG A 135 3.89 -18.94 14.71
C ARG A 135 4.97 -19.16 13.66
N ARG A 136 4.69 -19.99 12.62
CA ARG A 136 5.64 -20.20 11.52
C ARG A 136 5.95 -18.92 10.77
N LYS A 137 4.96 -18.04 10.55
CA LYS A 137 5.14 -16.74 9.92
C LYS A 137 6.08 -15.84 10.73
N ILE A 138 5.85 -15.73 12.04
CA ILE A 138 6.70 -14.97 12.97
C ILE A 138 8.14 -15.50 12.96
N ASP A 139 8.33 -16.82 13.03
CA ASP A 139 9.65 -17.43 13.01
C ASP A 139 10.37 -17.24 11.66
N ALA A 140 9.65 -17.27 10.55
CA ALA A 140 10.21 -16.96 9.24
C ALA A 140 10.70 -15.51 9.17
N ILE A 141 9.91 -14.54 9.67
CA ILE A 141 10.30 -13.13 9.72
C ILE A 141 11.55 -12.94 10.59
N ARG A 142 11.59 -13.52 11.78
CA ARG A 142 12.77 -13.47 12.68
C ARG A 142 14.02 -13.99 12.00
N ARG A 143 13.94 -15.16 11.35
CA ARG A 143 15.07 -15.74 10.62
C ARG A 143 15.53 -14.81 9.49
N GLY A 144 14.59 -14.25 8.70
CA GLY A 144 14.90 -13.32 7.64
C GLY A 144 15.65 -12.10 8.13
N ILE A 145 15.22 -11.50 9.25
CA ILE A 145 15.91 -10.36 9.87
C ILE A 145 17.31 -10.76 10.35
N VAL A 146 17.47 -11.93 10.98
CA VAL A 146 18.78 -12.41 11.44
C VAL A 146 19.73 -12.70 10.29
N VAL A 147 19.25 -13.31 9.21
CA VAL A 147 20.08 -13.65 8.04
C VAL A 147 20.53 -12.40 7.30
N ASN A 148 19.63 -11.46 7.04
CA ASN A 148 19.91 -10.30 6.23
C ASN A 148 20.49 -9.11 7.01
N ARG A 149 20.27 -9.03 8.33
CA ARG A 149 20.74 -7.94 9.20
C ARG A 149 20.50 -6.55 8.60
N PRO A 150 19.27 -6.23 8.18
CA PRO A 150 18.99 -4.96 7.52
C PRO A 150 19.21 -3.79 8.48
N ASP A 151 19.78 -2.70 7.97
CA ASP A 151 19.92 -1.45 8.72
C ASP A 151 18.63 -0.63 8.61
N ALA A 152 18.00 -0.33 9.74
CA ALA A 152 16.78 0.49 9.80
C ALA A 152 16.99 1.94 9.27
N ALA A 153 18.22 2.41 9.24
CA ALA A 153 18.57 3.71 8.66
C ALA A 153 18.69 3.68 7.12
N ASP A 154 18.65 2.50 6.50
CA ASP A 154 18.64 2.31 5.04
C ASP A 154 17.31 1.69 4.57
N PRO A 155 16.24 2.47 4.39
CA PRO A 155 14.92 1.93 4.00
C PRO A 155 14.95 1.18 2.68
N LEU A 156 15.80 1.57 1.72
CA LEU A 156 15.97 0.84 0.48
C LEU A 156 16.61 -0.54 0.69
N GLY A 157 17.61 -0.62 1.59
CA GLY A 157 18.23 -1.88 1.98
C GLY A 157 17.25 -2.80 2.72
N VAL A 158 16.43 -2.26 3.63
CA VAL A 158 15.37 -2.99 4.30
C VAL A 158 14.37 -3.55 3.30
N LEU A 159 13.92 -2.73 2.34
CA LEU A 159 12.99 -3.12 1.28
C LEU A 159 13.59 -4.22 0.38
N ALA A 160 14.85 -4.08 -0.01
CA ALA A 160 15.55 -5.10 -0.81
C ALA A 160 15.73 -6.43 -0.05
N ALA A 161 16.05 -6.36 1.24
CA ALA A 161 16.31 -7.52 2.06
C ALA A 161 15.04 -8.33 2.39
N LEU A 162 13.93 -7.65 2.73
CA LEU A 162 12.75 -8.26 3.37
C LEU A 162 11.44 -7.98 2.64
N GLY A 163 11.42 -7.06 1.67
CA GLY A 163 10.21 -6.58 1.02
C GLY A 163 9.69 -7.46 -0.12
N GLY A 164 8.91 -6.83 -0.98
CA GLY A 164 8.34 -7.40 -2.21
C GLY A 164 8.34 -6.37 -3.33
N PHE A 165 8.26 -6.83 -4.58
CA PHE A 165 8.18 -5.94 -5.74
C PHE A 165 6.92 -5.07 -5.72
N ASP A 166 5.82 -5.57 -5.17
CA ASP A 166 4.57 -4.85 -4.92
C ASP A 166 4.76 -3.70 -3.94
N ILE A 167 5.39 -3.95 -2.78
CA ILE A 167 5.68 -2.92 -1.79
C ILE A 167 6.63 -1.87 -2.37
N ALA A 168 7.65 -2.30 -3.12
CA ALA A 168 8.58 -1.40 -3.79
C ALA A 168 7.90 -0.54 -4.86
N GLY A 169 7.02 -1.14 -5.68
CA GLY A 169 6.23 -0.41 -6.67
C GLY A 169 5.28 0.60 -6.03
N LEU A 170 4.57 0.21 -4.97
CA LEU A 170 3.72 1.12 -4.21
C LEU A 170 4.52 2.23 -3.52
N CYS A 171 5.73 1.95 -3.01
CA CYS A 171 6.65 2.99 -2.53
C CYS A 171 6.93 4.02 -3.64
N GLY A 172 7.17 3.55 -4.86
CA GLY A 172 7.31 4.40 -6.05
C GLY A 172 6.06 5.22 -6.36
N VAL A 173 4.87 4.67 -6.18
CA VAL A 173 3.60 5.40 -6.35
C VAL A 173 3.51 6.58 -5.38
N PHE A 174 3.87 6.42 -4.10
CA PHE A 174 3.87 7.53 -3.13
C PHE A 174 4.94 8.57 -3.44
N LEU A 175 6.13 8.17 -3.87
CA LEU A 175 7.19 9.08 -4.32
C LEU A 175 6.75 9.85 -5.57
N GLY A 176 6.17 9.17 -6.55
CA GLY A 176 5.61 9.76 -7.77
C GLY A 176 4.48 10.73 -7.46
N GLY A 177 3.60 10.39 -6.51
CA GLY A 177 2.54 11.29 -6.03
C GLY A 177 3.09 12.61 -5.51
N ALA A 178 4.17 12.56 -4.73
CA ALA A 178 4.82 13.76 -4.22
C ALA A 178 5.55 14.55 -5.31
N LEU A 179 6.20 13.86 -6.24
CA LEU A 179 6.89 14.48 -7.39
C LEU A 179 5.90 15.20 -8.30
N GLU A 180 4.78 14.58 -8.59
CA GLU A 180 3.80 15.06 -9.55
C GLU A 180 2.67 15.90 -8.91
N ASN A 181 2.66 16.07 -7.60
CA ASN A 181 1.57 16.69 -6.83
C ASN A 181 0.21 16.00 -7.07
N VAL A 182 0.20 14.68 -7.09
CA VAL A 182 -0.99 13.83 -7.17
C VAL A 182 -1.25 13.24 -5.79
N PRO A 183 -2.41 13.47 -5.16
CA PRO A 183 -2.81 12.83 -3.92
C PRO A 183 -2.93 11.31 -4.11
N ILE A 184 -2.39 10.55 -3.17
CA ILE A 184 -2.44 9.10 -3.17
C ILE A 184 -3.23 8.62 -1.95
N LEU A 185 -4.39 8.02 -2.17
CA LEU A 185 -5.17 7.37 -1.12
C LEU A 185 -4.52 6.04 -0.77
N MET A 186 -3.97 5.99 0.43
CA MET A 186 -3.34 4.80 1.00
C MET A 186 -4.43 3.83 1.46
N ASP A 187 -4.41 2.61 0.94
CA ASP A 187 -5.30 1.52 1.38
C ASP A 187 -4.92 1.03 2.80
N GLY A 188 -4.80 -0.25 3.02
CA GLY A 188 -4.57 -0.84 4.33
C GLY A 188 -3.09 -0.91 4.75
N PHE A 189 -2.78 -1.92 5.55
CA PHE A 189 -1.48 -2.11 6.19
C PHE A 189 -0.31 -2.20 5.19
N ILE A 190 -0.45 -2.99 4.12
CA ILE A 190 0.63 -3.21 3.14
C ILE A 190 0.96 -1.90 2.39
N SER A 191 -0.07 -1.18 1.93
CA SER A 191 0.08 0.15 1.35
C SER A 191 0.70 1.14 2.34
N GLY A 192 0.34 1.04 3.63
CA GLY A 192 0.93 1.84 4.70
C GLY A 192 2.43 1.59 4.87
N VAL A 193 2.87 0.34 4.79
CA VAL A 193 4.29 -0.01 4.84
C VAL A 193 5.04 0.53 3.63
N ALA A 194 4.44 0.50 2.44
CA ALA A 194 5.02 1.11 1.25
C ALA A 194 5.13 2.64 1.39
N ALA A 195 4.10 3.30 1.92
CA ALA A 195 4.14 4.74 2.24
C ALA A 195 5.21 5.06 3.28
N LEU A 196 5.38 4.23 4.31
CA LEU A 196 6.43 4.36 5.31
C LEU A 196 7.82 4.30 4.65
N CYS A 197 8.06 3.33 3.76
CA CYS A 197 9.31 3.26 2.98
C CYS A 197 9.52 4.54 2.17
N ALA A 198 8.51 5.05 1.47
CA ALA A 198 8.59 6.26 0.67
C ALA A 198 8.95 7.50 1.52
N VAL A 199 8.30 7.68 2.67
CA VAL A 199 8.54 8.81 3.58
C VAL A 199 9.92 8.72 4.23
N ARG A 200 10.39 7.51 4.57
CA ARG A 200 11.74 7.30 5.10
C ARG A 200 12.83 7.54 4.04
N LEU A 201 12.57 7.23 2.76
CA LEU A 201 13.46 7.54 1.64
C LEU A 201 13.45 9.04 1.31
N CYS A 202 12.28 9.66 1.32
CA CYS A 202 12.08 11.06 0.99
C CYS A 202 10.95 11.64 1.86
N PRO A 203 11.25 12.40 2.93
CA PRO A 203 10.23 12.96 3.83
C PRO A 203 9.16 13.79 3.11
N ALA A 204 9.49 14.42 1.99
CA ALA A 204 8.53 15.17 1.17
C ALA A 204 7.41 14.29 0.59
N ALA A 205 7.58 12.97 0.54
CA ALA A 205 6.54 12.04 0.10
C ALA A 205 5.30 12.09 1.01
N ALA A 206 5.45 12.46 2.28
CA ALA A 206 4.35 12.55 3.25
C ALA A 206 3.21 13.48 2.79
N LYS A 207 3.50 14.49 1.95
CA LYS A 207 2.48 15.42 1.41
C LYS A 207 1.49 14.76 0.45
N ALA A 208 1.90 13.66 -0.20
CA ALA A 208 1.05 12.93 -1.13
C ALA A 208 0.25 11.79 -0.46
N VAL A 209 0.58 11.42 0.78
CA VAL A 209 -0.05 10.30 1.50
C VAL A 209 -1.33 10.74 2.19
N PHE A 210 -2.46 10.13 1.83
CA PHE A 210 -3.76 10.32 2.46
C PHE A 210 -4.31 8.98 2.94
N ALA A 211 -4.52 8.83 4.25
CA ALA A 211 -4.99 7.58 4.84
C ALA A 211 -6.50 7.40 4.63
N SER A 212 -6.91 6.31 4.00
CA SER A 212 -8.32 5.98 3.81
C SER A 212 -8.95 5.33 5.04
N HIS A 213 -8.35 4.28 5.55
CA HIS A 213 -8.88 3.51 6.67
C HIS A 213 -7.77 2.91 7.53
N VAL A 214 -8.14 2.48 8.73
CA VAL A 214 -7.28 1.60 9.54
C VAL A 214 -7.64 0.14 9.26
N SER A 215 -6.65 -0.62 8.79
CA SER A 215 -6.78 -2.07 8.58
C SER A 215 -6.84 -2.79 9.94
N SER A 216 -7.47 -3.97 9.98
CA SER A 216 -7.48 -4.85 11.16
C SER A 216 -6.15 -5.56 11.44
N GLU A 217 -5.13 -5.42 10.59
CA GLU A 217 -3.79 -5.95 10.86
C GLU A 217 -3.18 -5.25 12.09
N PRO A 218 -2.49 -5.99 12.99
CA PRO A 218 -2.02 -5.45 14.28
C PRO A 218 -1.15 -4.20 14.16
N ALA A 219 -0.27 -4.15 13.19
CA ALA A 219 0.65 -3.04 12.98
C ALA A 219 0.05 -1.83 12.25
N ALA A 220 -1.19 -1.91 11.75
CA ALA A 220 -1.77 -0.85 10.94
C ALA A 220 -1.82 0.50 11.65
N ARG A 221 -2.21 0.53 12.93
CA ARG A 221 -2.22 1.77 13.74
C ARG A 221 -0.83 2.34 13.93
N LEU A 222 0.14 1.50 14.27
CA LEU A 222 1.54 1.94 14.48
C LEU A 222 2.13 2.57 13.22
N VAL A 223 1.82 2.02 12.05
CA VAL A 223 2.24 2.59 10.77
C VAL A 223 1.57 3.94 10.51
N LEU A 224 0.27 4.09 10.80
CA LEU A 224 -0.45 5.35 10.68
C LEU A 224 0.09 6.42 11.64
N GLU A 225 0.36 6.04 12.88
CA GLU A 225 0.95 6.92 13.91
C GLU A 225 2.33 7.41 13.48
N GLU A 226 3.20 6.51 12.99
CA GLU A 226 4.53 6.87 12.49
C GLU A 226 4.48 7.79 11.27
N LEU A 227 3.49 7.63 10.41
CA LEU A 227 3.25 8.50 9.26
C LEU A 227 2.57 9.83 9.63
N ASP A 228 2.16 10.02 10.88
CA ASP A 228 1.30 11.13 11.33
C ASP A 228 0.04 11.27 10.47
N LYS A 229 -0.65 10.15 10.24
CA LYS A 229 -1.87 10.10 9.42
C LYS A 229 -3.07 9.61 10.22
N LYS A 230 -4.19 10.30 10.06
CA LYS A 230 -5.47 9.92 10.64
C LYS A 230 -6.34 9.25 9.57
N PRO A 231 -6.82 8.03 9.81
CA PRO A 231 -7.70 7.36 8.86
C PRO A 231 -9.09 7.99 8.85
N LEU A 232 -9.73 8.06 7.69
CA LEU A 232 -11.11 8.51 7.56
C LEU A 232 -12.11 7.46 8.06
N ILE A 233 -11.80 6.18 7.85
CA ILE A 233 -12.70 5.06 8.14
C ILE A 233 -12.09 4.15 9.19
N THR A 234 -12.90 3.79 10.20
CA THR A 234 -12.60 2.75 11.18
C THR A 234 -13.77 1.75 11.18
N ALA A 235 -13.67 0.73 10.31
CA ALA A 235 -14.77 -0.21 10.03
C ALA A 235 -14.29 -1.66 9.92
N ASN A 236 -13.20 -2.01 10.61
CA ASN A 236 -12.64 -3.36 10.65
C ASN A 236 -12.36 -3.97 9.25
N LEU A 237 -11.90 -3.14 8.31
CA LEU A 237 -11.62 -3.55 6.92
C LEU A 237 -10.33 -4.38 6.86
N HIS A 238 -10.35 -5.45 6.05
CA HIS A 238 -9.20 -6.36 5.91
C HIS A 238 -9.20 -7.19 4.61
N LEU A 239 -9.90 -6.72 3.56
CA LEU A 239 -9.97 -7.43 2.30
C LEU A 239 -8.70 -7.23 1.45
N GLY A 240 -8.16 -6.03 1.38
CA GLY A 240 -7.11 -5.64 0.43
C GLY A 240 -7.67 -5.17 -0.92
N GLU A 241 -6.93 -5.37 -1.99
CA GLU A 241 -7.26 -4.97 -3.37
C GLU A 241 -7.44 -3.45 -3.59
N GLY A 242 -7.26 -2.60 -2.57
CA GLY A 242 -7.60 -1.17 -2.63
C GLY A 242 -9.04 -0.87 -2.21
N THR A 243 -9.75 -1.85 -1.66
CA THR A 243 -11.18 -1.69 -1.31
C THR A 243 -11.43 -0.63 -0.25
N GLY A 244 -10.54 -0.49 0.74
CA GLY A 244 -10.67 0.56 1.76
C GLY A 244 -10.41 1.95 1.21
N ALA A 245 -9.45 2.08 0.31
CA ALA A 245 -9.18 3.34 -0.38
C ALA A 245 -10.37 3.75 -1.25
N VAL A 246 -10.92 2.84 -2.05
CA VAL A 246 -12.10 3.09 -2.88
C VAL A 246 -13.34 3.42 -2.03
N ALA A 247 -13.54 2.73 -0.88
CA ALA A 247 -14.64 3.04 0.05
C ALA A 247 -14.60 4.47 0.58
N SER A 248 -13.42 5.10 0.64
CA SER A 248 -13.26 6.47 1.11
C SER A 248 -13.56 7.54 0.04
N LEU A 249 -13.58 7.20 -1.26
CA LEU A 249 -13.77 8.18 -2.35
C LEU A 249 -15.04 9.01 -2.22
N PRO A 250 -16.24 8.43 -1.92
CA PRO A 250 -17.44 9.24 -1.75
C PRO A 250 -17.35 10.27 -0.62
N LEU A 251 -16.53 10.01 0.42
CA LEU A 251 -16.29 10.98 1.50
C LEU A 251 -15.47 12.17 1.00
N TRP A 252 -14.49 11.93 0.13
CA TRP A 252 -13.71 12.98 -0.53
C TRP A 252 -14.57 13.81 -1.46
N ASP A 253 -15.44 13.19 -2.27
CA ASP A 253 -16.36 13.88 -3.17
C ASP A 253 -17.32 14.78 -2.38
N MET A 254 -17.89 14.27 -1.28
CA MET A 254 -18.75 15.08 -0.40
C MET A 254 -17.99 16.25 0.24
N ALA A 255 -16.77 16.05 0.70
CA ALA A 255 -15.95 17.11 1.29
C ALA A 255 -15.62 18.21 0.24
N LEU A 256 -15.26 17.82 -0.98
CA LEU A 256 -14.98 18.74 -2.07
C LEU A 256 -16.24 19.49 -2.52
N ALA A 257 -17.39 18.83 -2.55
CA ALA A 257 -18.66 19.47 -2.87
C ALA A 257 -19.01 20.59 -1.85
N VAL A 258 -18.80 20.33 -0.55
CA VAL A 258 -18.96 21.35 0.50
C VAL A 258 -17.94 22.48 0.31
N TYR A 259 -16.66 22.14 0.15
CA TYR A 259 -15.59 23.13 0.03
C TYR A 259 -15.79 24.08 -1.17
N ASN A 260 -16.25 23.56 -2.32
CA ASN A 260 -16.42 24.32 -3.55
C ASN A 260 -17.80 24.98 -3.68
N GLY A 261 -18.83 24.49 -2.99
CA GLY A 261 -20.21 24.87 -3.24
C GLY A 261 -20.91 25.62 -2.08
N CYS A 262 -20.33 25.60 -0.87
CA CYS A 262 -20.93 26.32 0.24
C CYS A 262 -20.53 27.81 0.26
N TYR A 263 -21.47 28.66 0.63
CA TYR A 263 -21.20 30.07 0.87
C TYR A 263 -20.40 30.29 2.16
N SER A 264 -19.62 31.36 2.22
CA SER A 264 -18.94 31.82 3.44
C SER A 264 -19.93 32.44 4.43
N PHE A 265 -19.56 32.57 5.69
CA PHE A 265 -20.38 33.27 6.69
C PHE A 265 -20.75 34.70 6.23
N ALA A 266 -19.81 35.41 5.60
CA ALA A 266 -20.05 36.75 5.10
C ALA A 266 -21.12 36.78 4.01
N GLU A 267 -21.05 35.88 3.02
CA GLU A 267 -22.04 35.75 1.96
C GLU A 267 -23.42 35.34 2.45
N GLY A 268 -23.45 34.50 3.52
CA GLY A 268 -24.67 34.08 4.19
C GLY A 268 -25.24 35.07 5.19
N GLY A 269 -24.59 36.21 5.42
CA GLY A 269 -25.00 37.20 6.42
C GLY A 269 -24.85 36.72 7.84
N ILE A 270 -23.99 35.72 8.11
CA ILE A 270 -23.77 35.11 9.42
C ILE A 270 -22.55 35.74 10.08
N THR A 271 -22.71 36.23 11.29
CA THR A 271 -21.55 36.71 12.07
C THR A 271 -20.71 35.51 12.53
N PRO A 272 -19.41 35.47 12.23
CA PRO A 272 -18.55 34.40 12.72
C PRO A 272 -18.54 34.34 14.25
N TYR A 273 -18.60 33.13 14.80
CA TYR A 273 -18.43 32.92 16.23
C TYR A 273 -16.96 33.07 16.65
N THR A 274 -16.74 33.62 17.84
CA THR A 274 -15.41 33.61 18.46
C THR A 274 -15.24 32.29 19.22
N PRO A 275 -14.21 31.48 18.93
CA PRO A 275 -13.97 30.28 19.74
C PRO A 275 -13.84 30.61 21.22
N GLN A 276 -14.57 29.90 22.06
CA GLN A 276 -14.40 29.98 23.49
C GLN A 276 -13.21 29.08 23.87
N CYS A 277 -12.19 29.68 24.48
CA CYS A 277 -11.02 28.98 25.02
C CYS A 277 -11.35 28.27 26.33
#